data_dfa9530c162b28d89a35c7004ad114cd
#
_entry.id   dfa9530c162b28d89a35c7004ad114cd
#
_cell.length_a   1.000
_cell.length_b   1.000
_cell.length_c   1.000
_cell.angle_alpha   90.00
_cell.angle_beta   90.00
_cell.angle_gamma   90.00
#
_symmetry.space_group_name_H-M   'P 1'
#
loop_
_entity.id
_entity.type
_entity.pdbx_description
1 polymer ?
#
loop_
_entity_poly.entity_id
_entity_poly.type
_entity_poly.pdbx_seq_one_letter_code
_entity_poly.pdbx_strand_id
1 'polypeptide(L)'
;PITIDALQIGMHVAKLDVAWFRSPFMRHSFLIRTDEQIEKLRRAGVKHLSIDPAKGLDLPGTPASTPDESNLVVQPSPTPAQSTPNVRSLAAMTQELLTARTARAQLEASVQNTFSRIAQTGVVDPEEATHTVHAISAVAQALNTHALFMAFNQGRTGNAPLSQHALASCSFSMILAHAADYNLMAIQELATGALLHDIGLMQVPPNILQRIHDTSTTLSEQNRRTYEAHARGGAILLERRDGFSPAVEQIVAEHHAYLNGSGFPAETGGAFTSDMTRIVMVTDRYDELLT
;
A
#
# COMPACT_ATOMS: atom_id res chain seq x y z
N PRO A 1 -17.96 17.44 18.44
CA PRO A 1 -17.44 16.15 18.91
C PRO A 1 -18.56 15.30 19.50
N ILE A 2 -18.51 14.00 19.26
CA ILE A 2 -19.43 13.00 19.83
C ILE A 2 -18.60 11.79 20.30
N THR A 3 -19.21 10.93 21.13
CA THR A 3 -18.63 9.62 21.46
C THR A 3 -18.92 8.61 20.36
N ILE A 4 -18.12 7.57 20.28
CA ILE A 4 -18.33 6.47 19.29
C ILE A 4 -19.71 5.82 19.46
N ASP A 5 -20.26 5.80 20.68
CA ASP A 5 -21.57 5.21 20.98
C ASP A 5 -22.76 6.04 20.47
N ALA A 6 -22.53 7.33 20.24
CA ALA A 6 -23.51 8.23 19.64
C ALA A 6 -23.45 8.26 18.10
N LEU A 7 -22.47 7.58 17.50
CA LEU A 7 -22.30 7.54 16.04
C LEU A 7 -23.38 6.66 15.39
N GLN A 8 -24.00 7.17 14.32
CA GLN A 8 -25.07 6.48 13.60
C GLN A 8 -24.82 6.50 12.09
N ILE A 9 -25.44 5.54 11.39
CA ILE A 9 -25.45 5.51 9.92
C ILE A 9 -26.07 6.82 9.41
N GLY A 10 -25.44 7.42 8.40
CA GLY A 10 -25.83 8.71 7.83
C GLY A 10 -25.09 9.91 8.42
N MET A 11 -24.34 9.77 9.52
CA MET A 11 -23.48 10.81 10.06
C MET A 11 -22.18 10.90 9.26
N HIS A 12 -21.70 12.13 9.04
CA HIS A 12 -20.44 12.37 8.34
C HIS A 12 -19.32 12.64 9.35
N VAL A 13 -18.38 11.70 9.46
CA VAL A 13 -17.19 11.86 10.31
C VAL A 13 -16.26 12.90 9.71
N ALA A 14 -15.88 13.89 10.50
CA ALA A 14 -14.94 14.96 10.11
C ALA A 14 -13.55 14.77 10.70
N LYS A 15 -13.45 14.19 11.91
CA LYS A 15 -12.17 13.95 12.57
C LYS A 15 -12.31 12.82 13.61
N LEU A 16 -11.25 12.03 13.77
CA LEU A 16 -11.11 10.97 14.78
C LEU A 16 -10.12 11.41 15.87
N ASP A 17 -10.27 10.87 17.08
CA ASP A 17 -9.36 11.08 18.21
C ASP A 17 -8.13 10.16 18.19
N VAL A 18 -8.09 9.25 17.23
CA VAL A 18 -6.94 8.37 16.98
C VAL A 18 -6.11 8.92 15.82
N ALA A 19 -4.81 8.65 15.86
CA ALA A 19 -3.94 8.96 14.75
C ALA A 19 -4.44 8.22 13.48
N TRP A 20 -4.40 8.88 12.34
CA TRP A 20 -4.96 8.38 11.08
C TRP A 20 -4.49 6.96 10.70
N PHE A 21 -3.26 6.57 11.07
CA PHE A 21 -2.70 5.23 10.86
C PHE A 21 -3.28 4.16 11.80
N ARG A 22 -4.03 4.57 12.84
CA ARG A 22 -4.85 3.69 13.69
C ARG A 22 -6.31 3.66 13.26
N SER A 23 -6.70 4.54 12.33
CA SER A 23 -8.03 4.54 11.75
C SER A 23 -8.15 3.40 10.74
N PRO A 24 -9.23 2.61 10.76
CA PRO A 24 -9.50 1.59 9.74
C PRO A 24 -9.90 2.21 8.39
N PHE A 25 -9.96 3.54 8.28
CA PHE A 25 -10.39 4.25 7.08
C PHE A 25 -9.30 5.20 6.57
N MET A 26 -9.03 5.15 5.27
CA MET A 26 -8.04 6.01 4.59
C MET A 26 -8.44 7.48 4.50
N ARG A 27 -9.69 7.82 4.77
CA ARG A 27 -10.20 9.20 4.69
C ARG A 27 -10.38 9.75 6.08
N HIS A 28 -9.86 10.95 6.32
CA HIS A 28 -10.08 11.69 7.56
C HIS A 28 -11.54 12.13 7.74
N SER A 29 -12.33 12.10 6.65
CA SER A 29 -13.69 12.60 6.61
C SER A 29 -14.49 11.71 5.64
N PHE A 30 -15.54 11.05 6.16
CA PHE A 30 -16.36 10.09 5.41
C PHE A 30 -17.73 9.92 6.03
N LEU A 31 -18.67 9.51 5.17
CA LEU A 31 -20.05 9.21 5.58
C LEU A 31 -20.12 7.78 6.13
N ILE A 32 -20.72 7.60 7.28
CA ILE A 32 -21.06 6.26 7.83
C ILE A 32 -22.23 5.68 7.04
N ARG A 33 -22.01 4.53 6.43
CA ARG A 33 -23.00 3.85 5.59
C ARG A 33 -23.47 2.52 6.15
N THR A 34 -22.69 1.89 7.04
CA THR A 34 -22.98 0.57 7.60
C THR A 34 -22.57 0.49 9.07
N ASP A 35 -23.23 -0.38 9.84
CA ASP A 35 -22.86 -0.67 11.23
C ASP A 35 -21.46 -1.29 11.32
N GLU A 36 -21.05 -2.03 10.31
CA GLU A 36 -19.69 -2.60 10.25
C GLU A 36 -18.61 -1.53 10.30
N GLN A 37 -18.85 -0.36 9.70
CA GLN A 37 -17.90 0.77 9.77
C GLN A 37 -17.79 1.30 11.20
N ILE A 38 -18.88 1.37 11.94
CA ILE A 38 -18.90 1.78 13.35
C ILE A 38 -18.13 0.77 14.20
N GLU A 39 -18.34 -0.52 13.99
CA GLU A 39 -17.62 -1.57 14.70
C GLU A 39 -16.11 -1.57 14.38
N LYS A 40 -15.73 -1.30 13.15
CA LYS A 40 -14.31 -1.12 12.79
C LYS A 40 -13.66 0.03 13.55
N LEU A 41 -14.34 1.17 13.71
CA LEU A 41 -13.88 2.31 14.50
C LEU A 41 -13.73 1.95 15.99
N ARG A 42 -14.68 1.21 16.57
CA ARG A 42 -14.62 0.71 17.95
C ARG A 42 -13.41 -0.18 18.17
N ARG A 43 -13.18 -1.15 17.28
CA ARG A 43 -12.02 -2.05 17.34
C ARG A 43 -10.69 -1.33 17.18
N ALA A 44 -10.67 -0.23 16.42
CA ALA A 44 -9.49 0.63 16.27
C ALA A 44 -9.22 1.52 17.50
N GLY A 45 -10.08 1.46 18.53
CA GLY A 45 -9.92 2.19 19.78
C GLY A 45 -10.37 3.66 19.74
N VAL A 46 -11.18 4.04 18.74
CA VAL A 46 -11.80 5.38 18.67
C VAL A 46 -12.79 5.52 19.82
N LYS A 47 -12.63 6.56 20.63
CA LYS A 47 -13.53 6.89 21.74
C LYS A 47 -14.36 8.13 21.43
N HIS A 48 -13.73 9.13 20.82
CA HIS A 48 -14.34 10.40 20.47
C HIS A 48 -14.07 10.73 19.01
N LEU A 49 -15.01 11.38 18.37
CA LEU A 49 -14.88 11.84 16.99
C LEU A 49 -15.69 13.12 16.78
N SER A 50 -15.38 13.84 15.72
CA SER A 50 -16.15 15.01 15.30
C SER A 50 -16.97 14.65 14.08
N ILE A 51 -18.24 15.02 14.06
CA ILE A 51 -19.13 14.93 12.89
C ILE A 51 -19.29 16.29 12.22
N ASP A 52 -19.62 16.28 10.93
CA ASP A 52 -20.00 17.44 10.13
C ASP A 52 -21.48 17.35 9.78
N PRO A 53 -22.37 18.05 10.51
CA PRO A 53 -23.81 17.99 10.25
C PRO A 53 -24.23 18.55 8.89
N ALA A 54 -23.37 19.40 8.27
CA ALA A 54 -23.67 19.93 6.95
C ALA A 54 -23.51 18.88 5.83
N LYS A 55 -22.84 17.75 6.13
CA LYS A 55 -22.57 16.67 5.16
C LYS A 55 -23.22 15.35 5.51
N GLY A 56 -23.99 15.29 6.60
CA GLY A 56 -24.67 14.09 7.06
C GLY A 56 -25.65 14.38 8.19
N LEU A 57 -26.16 13.32 8.84
CA LEU A 57 -27.10 13.44 9.95
C LEU A 57 -26.42 14.08 11.17
N ASP A 58 -27.18 14.89 11.93
CA ASP A 58 -26.80 15.44 13.23
C ASP A 58 -27.34 14.57 14.38
N LEU A 59 -26.93 14.87 15.60
CA LEU A 59 -27.44 14.19 16.81
C LEU A 59 -28.95 14.36 16.95
N PRO A 60 -29.71 13.30 17.25
CA PRO A 60 -31.13 13.41 17.56
C PRO A 60 -31.33 14.29 18.80
N GLY A 61 -32.02 15.41 18.65
CA GLY A 61 -32.38 16.30 19.77
C GLY A 61 -31.70 17.67 19.80
N THR A 62 -30.91 18.03 18.81
CA THR A 62 -30.46 19.42 18.65
C THR A 62 -31.60 20.20 17.97
N PRO A 63 -32.21 21.22 18.64
CA PRO A 63 -33.25 22.02 18.00
C PRO A 63 -32.65 22.79 16.85
N ALA A 64 -33.24 22.69 15.67
CA ALA A 64 -32.95 23.54 14.54
C ALA A 64 -33.17 25.00 15.00
N SER A 65 -32.10 25.80 14.97
CA SER A 65 -32.19 27.24 15.19
C SER A 65 -33.05 27.84 14.08
N THR A 66 -34.31 28.14 14.43
CA THR A 66 -35.20 28.96 13.59
C THR A 66 -34.61 30.37 13.52
N PRO A 67 -34.58 30.99 12.34
CA PRO A 67 -34.18 32.40 12.22
C PRO A 67 -35.25 33.28 12.86
N ASP A 68 -34.86 34.12 13.80
CA ASP A 68 -35.69 35.16 14.37
C ASP A 68 -35.90 36.27 13.31
N GLU A 69 -37.14 36.43 12.88
CA GLU A 69 -37.57 37.49 11.95
C GLU A 69 -37.79 38.79 12.70
N SER A 70 -36.75 39.47 13.14
CA SER A 70 -36.87 40.84 13.60
C SER A 70 -35.49 41.54 13.62
N ASN A 71 -35.04 41.99 12.47
CA ASN A 71 -34.34 43.25 12.23
C ASN A 71 -33.82 43.34 10.79
N LEU A 72 -34.64 43.92 9.90
CA LEU A 72 -34.23 44.31 8.59
C LEU A 72 -33.36 45.56 8.63
N VAL A 73 -32.05 45.36 8.80
CA VAL A 73 -31.03 46.32 8.34
C VAL A 73 -30.28 45.59 7.23
N VAL A 74 -30.59 46.04 6.01
CA VAL A 74 -29.92 45.58 4.79
C VAL A 74 -28.48 46.10 4.81
N GLN A 75 -27.58 45.32 5.34
CA GLN A 75 -26.16 45.43 5.04
C GLN A 75 -25.89 44.53 3.81
N PRO A 76 -25.09 44.98 2.81
CA PRO A 76 -24.75 44.10 1.69
C PRO A 76 -24.07 42.87 2.25
N SER A 77 -24.66 41.69 2.03
CA SER A 77 -24.13 40.40 2.34
C SER A 77 -22.68 40.28 1.81
N PRO A 78 -21.73 39.92 2.61
CA PRO A 78 -20.45 39.51 2.09
C PRO A 78 -20.73 38.33 1.15
N THR A 79 -20.36 38.47 -0.10
CA THR A 79 -20.33 37.39 -1.09
C THR A 79 -19.82 36.14 -0.39
N PRO A 80 -20.54 35.00 -0.46
CA PRO A 80 -20.02 33.78 0.13
C PRO A 80 -18.63 33.59 -0.44
N ALA A 81 -17.63 33.66 0.42
CA ALA A 81 -16.27 33.33 0.04
C ALA A 81 -16.38 31.92 -0.56
N GLN A 82 -16.30 31.84 -1.89
CA GLN A 82 -16.16 30.60 -2.57
C GLN A 82 -14.99 29.92 -1.87
N SER A 83 -15.27 28.82 -1.15
CA SER A 83 -14.22 27.94 -0.65
C SER A 83 -13.50 27.45 -1.90
N THR A 84 -12.51 28.22 -2.33
CA THR A 84 -11.59 27.78 -3.37
C THR A 84 -11.09 26.44 -2.88
N PRO A 85 -11.24 25.36 -3.68
CA PRO A 85 -10.63 24.09 -3.32
C PRO A 85 -9.18 24.44 -2.99
N ASN A 86 -8.70 23.93 -1.86
CA ASN A 86 -7.35 24.21 -1.36
C ASN A 86 -6.36 23.74 -2.43
N VAL A 87 -6.16 24.56 -3.45
CA VAL A 87 -5.24 24.29 -4.56
C VAL A 87 -3.86 24.41 -3.95
N ARG A 88 -3.28 23.26 -3.61
CA ARG A 88 -1.89 23.20 -3.17
C ARG A 88 -1.07 24.00 -4.16
N SER A 89 -0.27 24.93 -3.69
CA SER A 89 0.57 25.72 -4.59
C SER A 89 1.52 24.76 -5.36
N LEU A 90 1.80 25.09 -6.61
CA LEU A 90 2.74 24.30 -7.43
C LEU A 90 4.08 24.12 -6.71
N ALA A 91 4.54 25.13 -5.97
CA ALA A 91 5.75 25.09 -5.17
C ALA A 91 5.67 24.01 -4.05
N ALA A 92 4.54 23.93 -3.35
CA ALA A 92 4.34 22.91 -2.30
C ALA A 92 4.33 21.48 -2.90
N MET A 93 3.65 21.28 -4.04
CA MET A 93 3.64 19.99 -4.73
C MET A 93 5.04 19.59 -5.22
N THR A 94 5.81 20.56 -5.75
CA THR A 94 7.19 20.33 -6.18
C THR A 94 8.08 19.93 -4.99
N GLN A 95 7.94 20.61 -3.85
CA GLN A 95 8.69 20.29 -2.65
C GLN A 95 8.33 18.90 -2.10
N GLU A 96 7.05 18.55 -2.07
CA GLU A 96 6.61 17.20 -1.66
C GLU A 96 7.22 16.12 -2.56
N LEU A 97 7.23 16.33 -3.88
CA LEU A 97 7.82 15.39 -4.83
C LEU A 97 9.34 15.25 -4.67
N LEU A 98 10.05 16.36 -4.43
CA LEU A 98 11.50 16.31 -4.15
C LEU A 98 11.79 15.53 -2.87
N THR A 99 11.01 15.75 -1.81
CA THR A 99 11.13 15.02 -0.55
C THR A 99 10.88 13.52 -0.78
N ALA A 100 9.83 13.17 -1.55
CA ALA A 100 9.52 11.78 -1.86
C ALA A 100 10.63 11.10 -2.69
N ARG A 101 11.24 11.81 -3.65
CA ARG A 101 12.39 11.29 -4.43
C ARG A 101 13.62 11.05 -3.57
N THR A 102 13.92 11.95 -2.64
CA THR A 102 15.05 11.77 -1.72
C THR A 102 14.82 10.57 -0.80
N ALA A 103 13.62 10.44 -0.25
CA ALA A 103 13.26 9.30 0.58
C ALA A 103 13.32 7.98 -0.20
N ARG A 104 12.84 7.96 -1.45
CA ARG A 104 12.97 6.81 -2.34
C ARG A 104 14.43 6.39 -2.52
N ALA A 105 15.33 7.33 -2.84
CA ALA A 105 16.75 7.02 -3.05
C ALA A 105 17.41 6.40 -1.80
N GLN A 106 17.04 6.87 -0.61
CA GLN A 106 17.50 6.30 0.66
C GLN A 106 16.97 4.87 0.87
N LEU A 107 15.68 4.64 0.57
CA LEU A 107 15.08 3.30 0.65
C LEU A 107 15.70 2.35 -0.37
N GLU A 108 15.96 2.80 -1.60
CA GLU A 108 16.64 1.99 -2.62
C GLU A 108 18.03 1.53 -2.14
N ALA A 109 18.81 2.41 -1.53
CA ALA A 109 20.10 2.04 -0.96
C ALA A 109 19.96 1.03 0.18
N SER A 110 18.94 1.18 1.05
CA SER A 110 18.66 0.23 2.12
C SER A 110 18.30 -1.15 1.59
N VAL A 111 17.34 -1.23 0.66
CA VAL A 111 16.92 -2.49 0.03
C VAL A 111 18.07 -3.14 -0.74
N GLN A 112 18.87 -2.34 -1.47
CA GLN A 112 20.05 -2.85 -2.17
C GLN A 112 21.07 -3.47 -1.21
N ASN A 113 21.29 -2.87 -0.04
CA ASN A 113 22.18 -3.43 0.98
C ASN A 113 21.65 -4.75 1.52
N THR A 114 20.36 -4.84 1.85
CA THR A 114 19.72 -6.10 2.28
C THR A 114 19.87 -7.18 1.21
N PHE A 115 19.58 -6.88 -0.05
CA PHE A 115 19.70 -7.85 -1.13
C PHE A 115 21.14 -8.26 -1.41
N SER A 116 22.10 -7.33 -1.29
CA SER A 116 23.53 -7.65 -1.41
C SER A 116 24.00 -8.61 -0.30
N ARG A 117 23.52 -8.44 0.92
CA ARG A 117 23.80 -9.37 2.02
C ARG A 117 23.20 -10.76 1.78
N ILE A 118 21.96 -10.82 1.30
CA ILE A 118 21.33 -12.09 0.93
C ILE A 118 22.13 -12.80 -0.17
N ALA A 119 22.56 -12.06 -1.19
CA ALA A 119 23.39 -12.60 -2.28
C ALA A 119 24.74 -13.15 -1.77
N GLN A 120 25.37 -12.51 -0.77
CA GLN A 120 26.64 -12.94 -0.18
C GLN A 120 26.49 -14.12 0.76
N THR A 121 25.44 -14.16 1.55
CA THR A 121 25.25 -15.14 2.64
C THR A 121 24.36 -16.31 2.24
N GLY A 122 23.52 -16.16 1.23
CA GLY A 122 22.46 -17.11 0.88
C GLY A 122 21.35 -17.21 1.94
N VAL A 123 21.26 -16.24 2.85
CA VAL A 123 20.32 -16.24 3.99
C VAL A 123 19.44 -15.01 3.94
N VAL A 124 18.13 -15.20 4.03
CA VAL A 124 17.14 -14.14 4.23
C VAL A 124 16.87 -14.03 5.73
N ASP A 125 17.19 -12.87 6.31
CA ASP A 125 16.99 -12.62 7.73
C ASP A 125 15.63 -11.96 7.96
N PRO A 126 14.70 -12.58 8.75
CA PRO A 126 13.37 -12.04 8.99
C PRO A 126 13.38 -10.69 9.71
N GLU A 127 14.31 -10.47 10.65
CA GLU A 127 14.40 -9.20 11.38
C GLU A 127 14.85 -8.07 10.45
N GLU A 128 15.83 -8.33 9.59
CA GLU A 128 16.29 -7.37 8.61
C GLU A 128 15.22 -7.03 7.58
N ALA A 129 14.50 -8.03 7.06
CA ALA A 129 13.39 -7.84 6.15
C ALA A 129 12.29 -6.99 6.80
N THR A 130 11.92 -7.30 8.04
CA THR A 130 10.93 -6.54 8.83
C THR A 130 11.40 -5.10 9.07
N HIS A 131 12.65 -4.90 9.44
CA HIS A 131 13.21 -3.55 9.62
C HIS A 131 13.16 -2.73 8.34
N THR A 132 13.49 -3.34 7.20
CA THR A 132 13.41 -2.70 5.88
C THR A 132 11.98 -2.30 5.53
N VAL A 133 11.01 -3.18 5.75
CA VAL A 133 9.57 -2.91 5.55
C VAL A 133 9.08 -1.80 6.48
N HIS A 134 9.52 -1.77 7.74
CA HIS A 134 9.18 -0.69 8.66
C HIS A 134 9.71 0.67 8.18
N ALA A 135 10.93 0.72 7.64
CA ALA A 135 11.48 1.96 7.06
C ALA A 135 10.66 2.44 5.85
N ILE A 136 10.25 1.53 4.95
CA ILE A 136 9.37 1.83 3.81
C ILE A 136 8.02 2.34 4.31
N SER A 137 7.42 1.66 5.29
CA SER A 137 6.15 2.02 5.90
C SER A 137 6.18 3.41 6.56
N ALA A 138 7.25 3.73 7.28
CA ALA A 138 7.43 5.04 7.91
C ALA A 138 7.46 6.17 6.86
N VAL A 139 8.15 5.97 5.75
CA VAL A 139 8.19 6.93 4.64
C VAL A 139 6.81 7.04 3.97
N ALA A 140 6.13 5.91 3.73
CA ALA A 140 4.78 5.89 3.16
C ALA A 140 3.76 6.63 4.03
N GLN A 141 3.94 6.59 5.35
CA GLN A 141 3.09 7.30 6.32
C GLN A 141 3.40 8.78 6.42
N ALA A 142 4.67 9.16 6.30
CA ALA A 142 5.13 10.54 6.44
C ALA A 142 4.85 11.39 5.20
N LEU A 143 4.74 10.77 4.03
CA LEU A 143 4.61 11.45 2.75
C LEU A 143 3.19 11.37 2.19
N ASN A 144 2.87 12.33 1.32
CA ASN A 144 1.64 12.29 0.55
C ASN A 144 1.66 11.10 -0.42
N THR A 145 0.59 10.29 -0.41
CA THR A 145 0.46 9.09 -1.25
C THR A 145 0.67 9.40 -2.74
N HIS A 146 0.16 10.54 -3.23
CA HIS A 146 0.33 10.94 -4.63
C HIS A 146 1.81 11.27 -4.95
N ALA A 147 2.49 12.03 -4.07
CA ALA A 147 3.91 12.36 -4.25
C ALA A 147 4.77 11.10 -4.20
N LEU A 148 4.45 10.18 -3.29
CA LEU A 148 5.11 8.88 -3.17
C LEU A 148 4.92 8.06 -4.46
N PHE A 149 3.68 7.90 -4.92
CA PHE A 149 3.35 7.20 -6.15
C PHE A 149 4.09 7.78 -7.35
N MET A 150 4.10 9.11 -7.52
CA MET A 150 4.82 9.78 -8.58
C MET A 150 6.34 9.59 -8.49
N ALA A 151 6.89 9.59 -7.27
CA ALA A 151 8.32 9.36 -7.06
C ALA A 151 8.73 7.94 -7.47
N PHE A 152 7.91 6.93 -7.18
CA PHE A 152 8.19 5.55 -7.56
C PHE A 152 7.98 5.25 -9.04
N ASN A 153 7.11 5.99 -9.72
CA ASN A 153 6.87 5.84 -11.16
C ASN A 153 7.90 6.55 -12.06
N GLN A 154 8.67 7.50 -11.53
CA GLN A 154 9.59 8.29 -12.34
C GLN A 154 11.01 7.71 -12.35
N GLY A 155 11.70 7.84 -13.49
CA GLY A 155 13.12 7.52 -13.63
C GLY A 155 13.46 6.03 -13.61
N ARG A 156 12.48 5.18 -13.93
CA ARG A 156 12.69 3.74 -14.09
C ARG A 156 13.21 3.45 -15.49
N THR A 157 14.11 2.50 -15.58
CA THR A 157 14.69 2.01 -16.84
C THR A 157 14.45 0.51 -16.94
N GLY A 158 14.25 -0.04 -18.13
CA GLY A 158 13.95 -1.45 -18.38
C GLY A 158 15.00 -2.47 -17.91
N ASN A 159 16.06 -2.01 -17.26
CA ASN A 159 17.09 -2.84 -16.61
C ASN A 159 17.23 -2.44 -15.13
N ALA A 160 16.13 -2.09 -14.47
CA ALA A 160 16.17 -1.74 -13.06
C ALA A 160 16.71 -2.91 -12.21
N PRO A 161 17.60 -2.65 -11.23
CA PRO A 161 18.01 -3.70 -10.30
C PRO A 161 16.82 -4.34 -9.58
N LEU A 162 16.96 -5.62 -9.23
CA LEU A 162 15.93 -6.37 -8.48
C LEU A 162 15.45 -5.62 -7.22
N SER A 163 16.37 -4.90 -6.55
CA SER A 163 16.04 -4.06 -5.38
C SER A 163 15.09 -2.91 -5.69
N GLN A 164 15.18 -2.29 -6.87
CA GLN A 164 14.25 -1.22 -7.28
C GLN A 164 12.85 -1.78 -7.56
N HIS A 165 12.78 -2.91 -8.24
CA HIS A 165 11.54 -3.64 -8.48
C HIS A 165 10.87 -4.05 -7.16
N ALA A 166 11.62 -4.69 -6.28
CA ALA A 166 11.13 -5.12 -4.96
C ALA A 166 10.60 -3.95 -4.11
N LEU A 167 11.32 -2.82 -4.09
CA LEU A 167 10.89 -1.62 -3.37
C LEU A 167 9.60 -1.04 -3.95
N ALA A 168 9.46 -1.00 -5.27
CA ALA A 168 8.28 -0.48 -5.93
C ALA A 168 7.07 -1.38 -5.70
N SER A 169 7.19 -2.69 -5.94
CA SER A 169 6.14 -3.68 -5.69
C SER A 169 5.69 -3.67 -4.23
N CYS A 170 6.62 -3.58 -3.28
CA CYS A 170 6.32 -3.41 -1.86
C CYS A 170 5.51 -2.13 -1.59
N SER A 171 5.95 -0.99 -2.11
CA SER A 171 5.30 0.31 -1.90
C SER A 171 3.90 0.36 -2.51
N PHE A 172 3.73 -0.14 -3.73
CA PHE A 172 2.42 -0.20 -4.39
C PHE A 172 1.47 -1.18 -3.69
N SER A 173 1.98 -2.32 -3.23
CA SER A 173 1.20 -3.29 -2.46
C SER A 173 0.68 -2.69 -1.15
N MET A 174 1.49 -1.92 -0.44
CA MET A 174 1.07 -1.19 0.76
C MET A 174 -0.03 -0.17 0.46
N ILE A 175 0.10 0.58 -0.65
CA ILE A 175 -0.93 1.55 -1.09
C ILE A 175 -2.25 0.85 -1.37
N LEU A 176 -2.23 -0.28 -2.10
CA LEU A 176 -3.45 -1.05 -2.40
C LEU A 176 -4.05 -1.69 -1.15
N ALA A 177 -3.23 -2.26 -0.27
CA ALA A 177 -3.70 -2.85 0.98
C ALA A 177 -4.36 -1.83 1.90
N HIS A 178 -3.81 -0.62 1.98
CA HIS A 178 -4.45 0.49 2.66
C HIS A 178 -5.79 0.86 2.03
N ALA A 179 -5.86 0.91 0.69
CA ALA A 179 -7.09 1.19 -0.03
C ALA A 179 -8.17 0.10 0.16
N ALA A 180 -7.73 -1.13 0.42
CA ALA A 180 -8.58 -2.28 0.70
C ALA A 180 -8.89 -2.49 2.20
N ASP A 181 -8.59 -1.50 3.06
CA ASP A 181 -8.87 -1.49 4.51
C ASP A 181 -8.18 -2.64 5.29
N TYR A 182 -7.01 -3.10 4.84
CA TYR A 182 -6.21 -4.06 5.61
C TYR A 182 -5.70 -3.41 6.91
N ASN A 183 -5.64 -4.20 7.99
CA ASN A 183 -5.02 -3.76 9.23
C ASN A 183 -3.49 -3.70 9.10
N LEU A 184 -2.84 -3.00 10.04
CA LEU A 184 -1.39 -2.76 9.98
C LEU A 184 -0.56 -4.05 9.94
N MET A 185 -0.93 -5.08 10.71
CA MET A 185 -0.20 -6.35 10.73
C MET A 185 -0.28 -7.03 9.36
N ALA A 186 -1.46 -7.11 8.77
CA ALA A 186 -1.66 -7.67 7.43
C ALA A 186 -0.91 -6.86 6.35
N ILE A 187 -0.84 -5.53 6.48
CA ILE A 187 -0.04 -4.69 5.58
C ILE A 187 1.45 -4.99 5.72
N GLN A 188 1.96 -5.23 6.93
CA GLN A 188 3.36 -5.58 7.15
C GLN A 188 3.71 -6.95 6.56
N GLU A 189 2.86 -7.96 6.75
CA GLU A 189 3.04 -9.27 6.12
C GLU A 189 3.01 -9.18 4.60
N LEU A 190 2.01 -8.51 4.04
CA LEU A 190 1.92 -8.26 2.60
C LEU A 190 3.16 -7.55 2.05
N ALA A 191 3.60 -6.48 2.73
CA ALA A 191 4.76 -5.70 2.32
C ALA A 191 6.05 -6.52 2.38
N THR A 192 6.20 -7.39 3.40
CA THR A 192 7.33 -8.30 3.51
C THR A 192 7.32 -9.31 2.35
N GLY A 193 6.17 -9.91 2.07
CA GLY A 193 6.01 -10.80 0.93
C GLY A 193 6.31 -10.09 -0.40
N ALA A 194 5.79 -8.88 -0.60
CA ALA A 194 6.03 -8.08 -1.79
C ALA A 194 7.50 -7.61 -1.93
N LEU A 195 8.20 -7.36 -0.82
CA LEU A 195 9.64 -7.04 -0.86
C LEU A 195 10.48 -8.23 -1.29
N LEU A 196 10.08 -9.44 -0.92
CA LEU A 196 10.86 -10.67 -1.10
C LEU A 196 10.32 -11.58 -2.21
N HIS A 197 9.23 -11.21 -2.92
CA HIS A 197 8.56 -12.11 -3.86
C HIS A 197 9.51 -12.70 -4.90
N ASP A 198 10.43 -11.90 -5.38
CA ASP A 198 11.40 -12.24 -6.42
C ASP A 198 12.78 -12.64 -5.89
N ILE A 199 12.94 -12.86 -4.57
CA ILE A 199 14.25 -13.15 -3.97
C ILE A 199 14.91 -14.39 -4.58
N GLY A 200 14.12 -15.34 -5.06
CA GLY A 200 14.60 -16.54 -5.75
C GLY A 200 15.29 -16.28 -7.09
N LEU A 201 15.08 -15.12 -7.72
CA LEU A 201 15.78 -14.72 -8.94
C LEU A 201 17.30 -14.63 -8.74
N MET A 202 17.74 -14.42 -7.50
CA MET A 202 19.18 -14.45 -7.18
C MET A 202 19.85 -15.81 -7.46
N GLN A 203 19.06 -16.89 -7.57
CA GLN A 203 19.54 -18.23 -7.89
C GLN A 203 19.46 -18.54 -9.39
N VAL A 204 18.81 -17.69 -10.18
CA VAL A 204 18.67 -17.86 -11.62
C VAL A 204 19.93 -17.34 -12.34
N PRO A 205 20.53 -18.12 -13.26
CA PRO A 205 21.70 -17.68 -14.00
C PRO A 205 21.47 -16.35 -14.74
N PRO A 206 22.42 -15.38 -14.68
CA PRO A 206 22.25 -14.05 -15.27
C PRO A 206 21.95 -14.06 -16.77
N ASN A 207 22.49 -15.04 -17.51
CA ASN A 207 22.25 -15.18 -18.93
C ASN A 207 20.80 -15.60 -19.26
N ILE A 208 20.07 -16.20 -18.30
CA ILE A 208 18.64 -16.51 -18.44
C ILE A 208 17.84 -15.25 -18.16
N LEU A 209 18.16 -14.51 -17.07
CA LEU A 209 17.47 -13.26 -16.71
C LEU A 209 17.55 -12.21 -17.83
N GLN A 210 18.72 -12.05 -18.46
CA GLN A 210 18.90 -11.13 -19.59
C GLN A 210 17.96 -11.47 -20.77
N ARG A 211 17.71 -12.76 -21.03
CA ARG A 211 16.86 -13.20 -22.15
C ARG A 211 15.38 -13.05 -21.87
N ILE A 212 14.95 -13.00 -20.62
CA ILE A 212 13.53 -12.80 -20.26
C ILE A 212 13.07 -11.39 -20.64
N HIS A 213 13.93 -10.41 -20.46
CA HIS A 213 13.67 -9.03 -20.83
C HIS A 213 13.83 -8.77 -22.34
N ASP A 214 14.43 -9.70 -23.07
CA ASP A 214 14.59 -9.60 -24.52
C ASP A 214 13.41 -10.28 -25.25
N THR A 215 12.42 -9.49 -25.60
CA THR A 215 11.22 -9.96 -26.34
C THR A 215 11.53 -10.54 -27.73
N SER A 216 12.75 -10.35 -28.26
CA SER A 216 13.19 -10.90 -29.55
C SER A 216 13.64 -12.35 -29.46
N THR A 217 13.87 -12.88 -28.27
CA THR A 217 14.39 -14.25 -28.07
C THR A 217 13.36 -15.16 -27.40
N THR A 218 13.14 -16.33 -27.98
CA THR A 218 12.34 -17.37 -27.34
C THR A 218 13.20 -18.15 -26.36
N LEU A 219 12.80 -18.23 -25.11
CA LEU A 219 13.46 -19.08 -24.11
C LEU A 219 13.28 -20.56 -24.47
N SER A 220 14.34 -21.35 -24.34
CA SER A 220 14.19 -22.81 -24.36
C SER A 220 13.34 -23.26 -23.17
N GLU A 221 12.66 -24.40 -23.32
CA GLU A 221 11.86 -24.99 -22.25
C GLU A 221 12.65 -25.15 -20.94
N GLN A 222 13.92 -25.57 -21.03
CA GLN A 222 14.80 -25.70 -19.88
C GLN A 222 15.06 -24.35 -19.19
N ASN A 223 15.34 -23.29 -19.96
CA ASN A 223 15.58 -21.97 -19.40
C ASN A 223 14.31 -21.38 -18.77
N ARG A 224 13.15 -21.63 -19.40
CA ARG A 224 11.85 -21.24 -18.87
C ARG A 224 11.59 -21.88 -17.51
N ARG A 225 11.77 -23.18 -17.39
CA ARG A 225 11.63 -23.92 -16.11
C ARG A 225 12.60 -23.42 -15.06
N THR A 226 13.84 -23.10 -15.44
CA THR A 226 14.82 -22.54 -14.51
C THR A 226 14.39 -21.17 -13.99
N TYR A 227 13.81 -20.35 -14.84
CA TYR A 227 13.21 -19.07 -14.43
C TYR A 227 11.99 -19.28 -13.52
N GLU A 228 11.02 -20.07 -13.96
CA GLU A 228 9.78 -20.33 -13.21
C GLU A 228 10.04 -20.92 -11.81
N ALA A 229 11.16 -21.63 -11.65
CA ALA A 229 11.56 -22.19 -10.35
C ALA A 229 11.92 -21.13 -9.29
N HIS A 230 12.08 -19.84 -9.66
CA HIS A 230 12.45 -18.81 -8.68
C HIS A 230 11.40 -18.61 -7.60
N ALA A 231 10.12 -18.68 -7.91
CA ALA A 231 9.04 -18.51 -6.94
C ALA A 231 9.15 -19.56 -5.82
N ARG A 232 9.26 -20.84 -6.20
CA ARG A 232 9.49 -21.92 -5.23
C ARG A 232 10.87 -21.82 -4.56
N GLY A 233 11.90 -21.46 -5.31
CA GLY A 233 13.25 -21.26 -4.78
C GLY A 233 13.31 -20.16 -3.73
N GLY A 234 12.59 -19.07 -3.96
CA GLY A 234 12.41 -17.98 -3.00
C GLY A 234 11.74 -18.45 -1.71
N ALA A 235 10.62 -19.17 -1.80
CA ALA A 235 9.94 -19.72 -0.63
C ALA A 235 10.86 -20.65 0.17
N ILE A 236 11.62 -21.54 -0.48
CA ILE A 236 12.60 -22.42 0.19
C ILE A 236 13.70 -21.60 0.91
N LEU A 237 14.09 -20.44 0.39
CA LEU A 237 15.04 -19.57 1.09
C LEU A 237 14.47 -19.02 2.40
N LEU A 238 13.16 -18.69 2.41
CA LEU A 238 12.45 -18.20 3.59
C LEU A 238 12.27 -19.32 4.65
N GLU A 239 11.85 -20.52 4.22
CA GLU A 239 11.67 -21.69 5.09
C GLU A 239 12.94 -22.10 5.86
N ARG A 240 14.13 -21.71 5.39
CA ARG A 240 15.41 -22.01 6.07
C ARG A 240 15.60 -21.27 7.38
N ARG A 241 14.76 -20.30 7.66
CA ARG A 241 14.78 -19.48 8.88
C ARG A 241 13.39 -19.38 9.46
N ASP A 242 13.24 -19.71 10.73
CA ASP A 242 12.03 -19.41 11.48
C ASP A 242 11.83 -17.89 11.56
N GLY A 243 10.59 -17.41 11.41
CA GLY A 243 10.23 -16.01 11.61
C GLY A 243 9.45 -15.34 10.48
N PHE A 244 9.34 -15.97 9.32
CA PHE A 244 8.37 -15.56 8.31
C PHE A 244 7.00 -16.19 8.58
N SER A 245 5.93 -15.43 8.32
CA SER A 245 4.58 -15.99 8.43
C SER A 245 4.24 -16.83 7.20
N PRO A 246 3.32 -17.79 7.32
CA PRO A 246 2.83 -18.55 6.16
C PRO A 246 2.29 -17.69 5.04
N ALA A 247 1.75 -16.50 5.36
CA ALA A 247 1.27 -15.56 4.36
C ALA A 247 2.41 -14.99 3.51
N VAL A 248 3.56 -14.67 4.12
CA VAL A 248 4.76 -14.19 3.42
C VAL A 248 5.31 -15.28 2.49
N GLU A 249 5.43 -16.51 3.01
CA GLU A 249 5.90 -17.66 2.24
C GLU A 249 4.98 -17.96 1.05
N GLN A 250 3.66 -17.90 1.27
CA GLN A 250 2.66 -18.10 0.21
C GLN A 250 2.77 -17.02 -0.89
N ILE A 251 2.94 -15.75 -0.52
CA ILE A 251 3.12 -14.68 -1.49
C ILE A 251 4.33 -14.98 -2.37
N VAL A 252 5.47 -15.30 -1.78
CA VAL A 252 6.71 -15.60 -2.51
C VAL A 252 6.56 -16.83 -3.41
N ALA A 253 5.87 -17.87 -2.94
CA ALA A 253 5.67 -19.10 -3.71
C ALA A 253 4.70 -18.95 -4.88
N GLU A 254 3.68 -18.06 -4.76
CA GLU A 254 2.48 -18.08 -5.62
C GLU A 254 2.26 -16.79 -6.41
N HIS A 255 3.14 -15.78 -6.35
CA HIS A 255 2.92 -14.47 -7.00
C HIS A 255 2.78 -14.54 -8.54
N HIS A 256 3.10 -15.66 -9.16
CA HIS A 256 2.86 -15.94 -10.58
C HIS A 256 1.76 -16.98 -10.84
N ALA A 257 1.03 -17.44 -9.82
CA ALA A 257 -0.04 -18.43 -9.96
C ALA A 257 -1.38 -17.76 -10.27
N TYR A 258 -1.72 -17.57 -11.54
CA TYR A 258 -2.88 -16.79 -11.95
C TYR A 258 -4.23 -17.46 -11.65
N LEU A 259 -5.27 -16.62 -11.44
CA LEU A 259 -6.63 -17.04 -11.10
C LEU A 259 -7.27 -18.00 -12.12
N ASN A 260 -6.89 -17.90 -13.38
CA ASN A 260 -7.37 -18.77 -14.45
C ASN A 260 -6.67 -20.14 -14.50
N GLY A 261 -5.79 -20.43 -13.53
CA GLY A 261 -5.00 -21.66 -13.46
C GLY A 261 -3.77 -21.67 -14.36
N SER A 262 -3.49 -20.57 -15.08
CA SER A 262 -2.22 -20.42 -15.81
C SER A 262 -1.13 -19.86 -14.90
N GLY A 263 0.09 -19.79 -15.40
CA GLY A 263 1.22 -19.31 -14.61
C GLY A 263 1.97 -20.42 -13.89
N PHE A 264 2.69 -20.08 -12.86
CA PHE A 264 3.51 -21.04 -12.10
C PHE A 264 3.58 -20.66 -10.60
N PRO A 265 3.76 -21.64 -9.68
CA PRO A 265 3.70 -23.09 -9.97
C PRO A 265 2.30 -23.52 -10.39
N ALA A 266 2.21 -24.46 -11.34
CA ALA A 266 0.94 -24.88 -11.92
C ALA A 266 -0.02 -25.53 -10.89
N GLU A 267 0.52 -26.08 -9.80
CA GLU A 267 -0.25 -26.80 -8.79
C GLU A 267 -1.04 -25.87 -7.86
N THR A 268 -0.71 -24.58 -7.81
CA THR A 268 -1.25 -23.62 -6.82
C THR A 268 -2.21 -22.61 -7.41
N GLY A 269 -2.37 -22.55 -8.74
CA GLY A 269 -3.21 -21.55 -9.41
C GLY A 269 -4.71 -21.65 -9.12
N GLY A 270 -5.43 -20.55 -9.31
CA GLY A 270 -6.88 -20.49 -9.24
C GLY A 270 -7.43 -19.97 -7.92
N ALA A 271 -8.52 -20.60 -7.42
CA ALA A 271 -9.28 -20.13 -6.28
C ALA A 271 -8.55 -20.16 -4.93
N PHE A 272 -7.39 -20.80 -4.86
CA PHE A 272 -6.62 -20.99 -3.62
C PHE A 272 -5.63 -19.86 -3.34
N THR A 273 -5.34 -18.99 -4.32
CA THR A 273 -4.44 -17.85 -4.13
C THR A 273 -5.05 -16.82 -3.20
N SER A 274 -4.30 -16.41 -2.16
CA SER A 274 -4.79 -15.45 -1.17
C SER A 274 -4.99 -14.05 -1.77
N ASP A 275 -5.85 -13.24 -1.14
CA ASP A 275 -6.05 -11.85 -1.59
C ASP A 275 -4.76 -11.02 -1.47
N MET A 276 -3.92 -11.31 -0.47
CA MET A 276 -2.59 -10.68 -0.35
C MET A 276 -1.69 -11.02 -1.53
N THR A 277 -1.63 -12.29 -1.92
CA THR A 277 -0.87 -12.72 -3.11
C THR A 277 -1.39 -12.02 -4.37
N ARG A 278 -2.72 -11.89 -4.52
CA ARG A 278 -3.33 -11.19 -5.66
C ARG A 278 -2.96 -9.71 -5.71
N ILE A 279 -2.86 -9.04 -4.57
CA ILE A 279 -2.39 -7.66 -4.51
C ILE A 279 -0.95 -7.58 -5.04
N VAL A 280 -0.07 -8.49 -4.60
CA VAL A 280 1.32 -8.52 -5.08
C VAL A 280 1.39 -8.82 -6.57
N MET A 281 0.64 -9.78 -7.09
CA MET A 281 0.56 -10.08 -8.53
C MET A 281 0.18 -8.86 -9.37
N VAL A 282 -0.77 -8.05 -8.89
CA VAL A 282 -1.20 -6.82 -9.59
C VAL A 282 -0.10 -5.76 -9.55
N THR A 283 0.56 -5.57 -8.42
CA THR A 283 1.58 -4.53 -8.26
C THR A 283 2.89 -4.91 -8.93
N ASP A 284 3.27 -6.16 -8.89
CA ASP A 284 4.37 -6.75 -9.63
C ASP A 284 4.16 -6.52 -11.14
N ARG A 285 3.05 -6.97 -11.69
CA ARG A 285 2.74 -6.78 -13.11
C ARG A 285 2.65 -5.31 -13.51
N TYR A 286 2.09 -4.47 -12.65
CA TYR A 286 2.05 -3.03 -12.90
C TYR A 286 3.46 -2.46 -13.02
N ASP A 287 4.35 -2.85 -12.13
CA ASP A 287 5.73 -2.39 -12.12
C ASP A 287 6.52 -2.85 -13.35
N GLU A 288 6.36 -4.12 -13.76
CA GLU A 288 6.95 -4.67 -15.00
C GLU A 288 6.50 -3.89 -16.25
N LEU A 289 5.24 -3.42 -16.31
CA LEU A 289 4.72 -2.66 -17.44
C LEU A 289 5.27 -1.23 -17.51
N LEU A 290 5.87 -0.71 -16.43
CA LEU A 290 6.48 0.61 -16.37
C LEU A 290 7.98 0.59 -16.72
N THR A 291 8.58 -0.56 -16.74
CA THR A 291 10.01 -0.78 -17.03
C THR A 291 10.21 -1.40 -18.40
#